data_c8f4f25f335c8a866bd081ba371a62d8
#
_entry.id   c8f4f25f335c8a866bd081ba371a62d8
#
_cell.length_a   1.000
_cell.length_b   1.000
_cell.length_c   1.000
_cell.angle_alpha   90.00
_cell.angle_beta   90.00
_cell.angle_gamma   90.00
#
_symmetry.space_group_name_H-M   'P 1'
#
loop_
_entity.id
_entity.type
_entity.pdbx_description
1 polymer ?
#
loop_
_entity_poly.entity_id
_entity_poly.type
_entity_poly.pdbx_seq_one_letter_code
_entity_poly.pdbx_strand_id
1 'polypeptide(L)'
;DGRGEHRFLDDANVPSLLSLPYLGCVGAEDPVQIATRAAVLSRQNPYYYAGLFLEGVGSPHTPKDHVWPIAKSIEGLTTADREEKLRILHQLIRTDGGTGMMHEGVHIDEPTMFTREWFSWSNSMFCELALDLAGVGRDLHVPPAG
;
A
#
# COMPACT_ATOMS: atom_id res chain seq x y z
N ASP A 1 -20.39 3.27 15.85
CA ASP A 1 -21.38 4.34 15.85
C ASP A 1 -22.01 4.51 17.24
N GLY A 2 -22.79 5.55 17.47
CA GLY A 2 -23.48 5.76 18.76
C GLY A 2 -24.55 4.72 19.13
N ARG A 3 -24.67 3.64 18.34
CA ARG A 3 -25.59 2.53 18.57
C ARG A 3 -24.88 1.23 18.96
N GLY A 4 -23.56 1.29 19.21
CA GLY A 4 -22.75 0.14 19.61
C GLY A 4 -22.24 -0.71 18.44
N GLU A 5 -22.47 -0.31 17.19
CA GLU A 5 -21.85 -0.95 16.04
C GLU A 5 -20.42 -0.46 15.88
N HIS A 6 -19.49 -1.37 15.71
CA HIS A 6 -18.09 -1.10 15.42
C HIS A 6 -17.78 -1.53 13.98
N ARG A 7 -17.07 -0.70 13.24
CA ARG A 7 -16.59 -1.02 11.92
C ARG A 7 -15.09 -0.74 11.85
N PHE A 8 -14.32 -1.76 11.51
CA PHE A 8 -12.92 -1.59 11.15
C PHE A 8 -12.84 -1.07 9.72
N LEU A 9 -12.05 -0.02 9.50
CA LEU A 9 -11.71 0.44 8.15
C LEU A 9 -10.39 1.23 8.20
N ASP A 10 -9.64 1.08 7.15
CA ASP A 10 -8.46 1.89 6.84
C ASP A 10 -8.43 2.12 5.33
N ASP A 11 -8.10 3.31 4.87
CA ASP A 11 -8.04 3.63 3.46
C ASP A 11 -6.60 3.87 2.98
N ALA A 12 -6.44 4.06 1.68
CA ALA A 12 -5.13 4.16 1.05
C ALA A 12 -4.38 5.48 1.32
N ASN A 13 -5.02 6.48 1.91
CA ASN A 13 -4.36 7.75 2.22
C ASN A 13 -3.29 7.56 3.29
N VAL A 14 -2.11 8.12 3.04
CA VAL A 14 -1.01 8.15 4.01
C VAL A 14 -1.04 9.49 4.75
N PRO A 15 -1.01 9.50 6.10
CA PRO A 15 -0.81 8.38 7.02
C PRO A 15 -2.04 7.46 7.16
N SER A 16 -1.77 6.15 7.27
CA SER A 16 -2.75 5.08 7.47
C SER A 16 -2.26 4.13 8.55
N LEU A 17 -3.09 3.18 8.99
CA LEU A 17 -2.64 2.14 9.91
C LEU A 17 -1.53 1.27 9.31
N LEU A 18 -1.58 1.03 8.00
CA LEU A 18 -0.55 0.29 7.27
C LEU A 18 0.78 1.03 7.24
N SER A 19 0.77 2.37 7.24
CA SER A 19 1.98 3.19 7.14
C SER A 19 2.70 3.46 8.46
N LEU A 20 2.15 3.06 9.60
CA LEU A 20 2.74 3.37 10.92
C LEU A 20 4.20 2.92 11.09
N PRO A 21 4.62 1.74 10.61
CA PRO A 21 6.03 1.36 10.66
C PRO A 21 6.93 2.24 9.77
N TYR A 22 6.45 2.60 8.59
CA TYR A 22 7.15 3.50 7.67
C TYR A 22 7.37 4.88 8.28
N LEU A 23 6.39 5.37 9.03
CA LEU A 23 6.45 6.66 9.72
C LEU A 23 7.24 6.62 11.04
N GLY A 24 7.77 5.46 11.43
CA GLY A 24 8.51 5.29 12.68
C GLY A 24 7.66 5.34 13.95
N CYS A 25 6.35 5.19 13.83
CA CYS A 25 5.43 5.22 14.98
C CYS A 25 5.42 3.91 15.76
N VAL A 26 5.71 2.77 15.09
CA VAL A 26 5.70 1.42 15.67
C VAL A 26 6.66 0.54 14.88
N GLY A 27 7.23 -0.49 15.52
CA GLY A 27 8.03 -1.49 14.81
C GLY A 27 7.16 -2.39 13.90
N ALA A 28 7.68 -2.78 12.75
CA ALA A 28 6.98 -3.71 11.85
C ALA A 28 6.72 -5.08 12.50
N GLU A 29 7.58 -5.47 13.46
CA GLU A 29 7.49 -6.73 14.22
C GLU A 29 6.58 -6.63 15.45
N ASP A 30 6.01 -5.47 15.75
CA ASP A 30 5.09 -5.32 16.87
C ASP A 30 3.84 -6.20 16.65
N PRO A 31 3.44 -7.03 17.65
CA PRO A 31 2.31 -7.93 17.50
C PRO A 31 0.99 -7.24 17.16
N VAL A 32 0.78 -6.01 17.67
CA VAL A 32 -0.41 -5.22 17.34
C VAL A 32 -0.34 -4.76 15.89
N GLN A 33 0.84 -4.34 15.41
CA GLN A 33 1.02 -3.93 14.02
C GLN A 33 0.85 -5.11 13.06
N ILE A 34 1.37 -6.29 13.39
CA ILE A 34 1.16 -7.51 12.60
C ILE A 34 -0.32 -7.83 12.48
N ALA A 35 -1.05 -7.80 13.60
CA ALA A 35 -2.49 -8.04 13.60
C ALA A 35 -3.26 -6.96 12.82
N THR A 36 -2.86 -5.69 12.96
CA THR A 36 -3.43 -4.55 12.24
C THR A 36 -3.22 -4.70 10.73
N ARG A 37 -1.99 -5.00 10.29
CA ARG A 37 -1.66 -5.26 8.88
C ARG A 37 -2.53 -6.37 8.31
N ALA A 38 -2.67 -7.50 9.02
CA ALA A 38 -3.50 -8.63 8.59
C ALA A 38 -4.98 -8.24 8.45
N ALA A 39 -5.50 -7.39 9.33
CA ALA A 39 -6.87 -6.89 9.24
C ALA A 39 -7.05 -5.90 8.08
N VAL A 40 -6.12 -4.94 7.91
CA VAL A 40 -6.16 -3.94 6.82
C VAL A 40 -6.11 -4.62 5.45
N LEU A 41 -5.26 -5.65 5.29
CA LEU A 41 -5.07 -6.40 4.06
C LEU A 41 -6.02 -7.61 3.96
N SER A 42 -7.23 -7.47 4.43
CA SER A 42 -8.26 -8.51 4.39
C SER A 42 -9.64 -7.92 4.08
N ARG A 43 -10.61 -8.81 3.81
CA ARG A 43 -12.02 -8.43 3.60
C ARG A 43 -12.72 -7.84 4.84
N GLN A 44 -12.07 -7.81 6.00
CA GLN A 44 -12.55 -7.06 7.16
C GLN A 44 -12.49 -5.55 6.90
N ASN A 45 -11.54 -5.12 6.06
CA ASN A 45 -11.44 -3.74 5.60
C ASN A 45 -12.30 -3.54 4.33
N PRO A 46 -13.33 -2.69 4.36
CA PRO A 46 -14.21 -2.47 3.21
C PRO A 46 -13.51 -1.83 2.01
N TYR A 47 -12.32 -1.27 2.21
CA TYR A 47 -11.49 -0.69 1.14
C TYR A 47 -10.40 -1.64 0.63
N TYR A 48 -10.34 -2.88 1.13
CA TYR A 48 -9.48 -3.89 0.56
C TYR A 48 -10.16 -4.54 -0.66
N TYR A 49 -9.49 -4.49 -1.78
CA TYR A 49 -9.93 -5.08 -3.04
C TYR A 49 -8.91 -6.13 -3.51
N ALA A 50 -9.39 -7.18 -4.18
CA ALA A 50 -8.52 -8.21 -4.74
C ALA A 50 -9.13 -8.72 -6.04
N GLY A 51 -8.33 -8.68 -7.10
CA GLY A 51 -8.70 -9.08 -8.46
C GLY A 51 -7.58 -9.85 -9.17
N LEU A 52 -7.66 -9.92 -10.50
CA LEU A 52 -6.76 -10.72 -11.33
C LEU A 52 -5.35 -10.12 -11.41
N PHE A 53 -5.21 -8.81 -11.42
CA PHE A 53 -3.94 -8.13 -11.63
C PHE A 53 -3.40 -7.48 -10.36
N LEU A 54 -4.29 -7.00 -9.50
CA LEU A 54 -3.91 -6.20 -8.34
C LEU A 54 -4.79 -6.54 -7.15
N GLU A 55 -4.18 -6.51 -5.98
CA GLU A 55 -4.87 -6.57 -4.68
C GLU A 55 -4.26 -5.51 -3.75
N GLY A 56 -5.04 -4.98 -2.83
CA GLY A 56 -4.57 -3.99 -1.87
C GLY A 56 -5.67 -3.04 -1.41
N VAL A 57 -5.25 -1.94 -0.82
CA VAL A 57 -6.16 -0.95 -0.23
C VAL A 57 -6.46 0.15 -1.23
N GLY A 58 -7.74 0.45 -1.38
CA GLY A 58 -8.25 1.60 -2.12
C GLY A 58 -8.77 2.69 -1.19
N SER A 59 -9.55 3.62 -1.73
CA SER A 59 -10.03 4.80 -1.01
C SER A 59 -11.45 5.18 -1.43
N PRO A 60 -12.24 5.82 -0.56
CA PRO A 60 -13.52 6.41 -0.95
C PRO A 60 -13.39 7.58 -1.93
N HIS A 61 -12.17 8.08 -2.17
CA HIS A 61 -11.90 9.16 -3.13
C HIS A 61 -11.86 8.68 -4.59
N THR A 62 -11.76 7.37 -4.82
CA THR A 62 -11.74 6.77 -6.16
C THR A 62 -12.90 5.78 -6.32
N PRO A 63 -13.23 5.37 -7.54
CA PRO A 63 -14.27 4.37 -7.75
C PRO A 63 -13.96 3.07 -7.02
N LYS A 64 -15.02 2.28 -6.78
CA LYS A 64 -14.88 0.92 -6.24
C LYS A 64 -13.89 0.09 -7.07
N ASP A 65 -13.33 -0.94 -6.43
CA ASP A 65 -12.42 -1.89 -7.08
C ASP A 65 -11.14 -1.25 -7.66
N HIS A 66 -10.78 -0.05 -7.13
CA HIS A 66 -9.51 0.62 -7.43
C HIS A 66 -8.58 0.56 -6.22
N VAL A 67 -7.44 -0.08 -6.40
CA VAL A 67 -6.33 -0.08 -5.43
C VAL A 67 -5.42 1.11 -5.70
N TRP A 68 -4.93 1.74 -4.65
CA TRP A 68 -3.99 2.83 -4.78
C TRP A 68 -2.53 2.35 -4.76
N PRO A 69 -1.75 2.62 -5.81
CA PRO A 69 -0.34 2.25 -5.86
C PRO A 69 0.49 2.81 -4.69
N ILE A 70 0.11 3.96 -4.11
CA ILE A 70 0.78 4.48 -2.93
C ILE A 70 0.63 3.55 -1.71
N ALA A 71 -0.58 3.06 -1.45
CA ALA A 71 -0.83 2.12 -0.35
C ALA A 71 -0.15 0.77 -0.61
N LYS A 72 -0.12 0.33 -1.88
CA LYS A 72 0.59 -0.89 -2.28
C LYS A 72 2.10 -0.77 -2.11
N SER A 73 2.68 0.38 -2.39
CA SER A 73 4.10 0.66 -2.13
C SER A 73 4.40 0.66 -0.62
N ILE A 74 3.55 1.26 0.20
CA ILE A 74 3.64 1.23 1.67
C ILE A 74 3.55 -0.21 2.19
N GLU A 75 2.67 -1.04 1.63
CA GLU A 75 2.59 -2.48 1.96
C GLU A 75 3.94 -3.16 1.78
N GLY A 76 4.64 -2.87 0.69
CA GLY A 76 5.98 -3.38 0.42
C GLY A 76 7.06 -2.81 1.33
N LEU A 77 7.02 -1.51 1.61
CA LEU A 77 8.00 -0.83 2.47
C LEU A 77 7.89 -1.24 3.95
N THR A 78 6.74 -1.74 4.38
CA THR A 78 6.47 -2.13 5.77
C THR A 78 6.52 -3.65 6.02
N THR A 79 6.99 -4.44 5.08
CA THR A 79 7.30 -5.87 5.28
C THR A 79 8.81 -6.10 5.28
N ALA A 80 9.29 -7.06 6.06
CA ALA A 80 10.66 -7.53 6.02
C ALA A 80 10.87 -8.66 4.98
N ASP A 81 9.79 -9.25 4.48
CA ASP A 81 9.83 -10.34 3.50
C ASP A 81 10.18 -9.82 2.10
N ARG A 82 11.40 -10.16 1.64
CA ARG A 82 11.89 -9.75 0.33
C ARG A 82 11.05 -10.32 -0.83
N GLU A 83 10.55 -11.52 -0.71
CA GLU A 83 9.73 -12.15 -1.75
C GLU A 83 8.36 -11.45 -1.85
N GLU A 84 7.80 -11.07 -0.71
CA GLU A 84 6.59 -10.25 -0.69
C GLU A 84 6.83 -8.89 -1.35
N LYS A 85 7.92 -8.20 -1.03
CA LYS A 85 8.31 -6.93 -1.68
C LYS A 85 8.43 -7.07 -3.20
N LEU A 86 9.09 -8.12 -3.67
CA LEU A 86 9.25 -8.39 -5.12
C LEU A 86 7.89 -8.64 -5.79
N ARG A 87 7.02 -9.43 -5.15
CA ARG A 87 5.68 -9.68 -5.66
C ARG A 87 4.88 -8.36 -5.78
N ILE A 88 4.96 -7.50 -4.77
CA ILE A 88 4.30 -6.19 -4.75
C ILE A 88 4.85 -5.30 -5.88
N LEU A 89 6.18 -5.21 -6.02
CA LEU A 89 6.79 -4.43 -7.10
C LEU A 89 6.34 -4.92 -8.48
N HIS A 90 6.28 -6.25 -8.69
CA HIS A 90 5.78 -6.82 -9.94
C HIS A 90 4.31 -6.50 -10.21
N GLN A 91 3.46 -6.51 -9.18
CA GLN A 91 2.06 -6.08 -9.33
C GLN A 91 1.98 -4.62 -9.77
N LEU A 92 2.74 -3.73 -9.15
CA LEU A 92 2.78 -2.30 -9.51
C LEU A 92 3.25 -2.09 -10.96
N ILE A 93 4.33 -2.74 -11.38
CA ILE A 93 4.86 -2.63 -12.75
C ILE A 93 3.84 -3.12 -13.79
N ARG A 94 3.09 -4.19 -13.49
CA ARG A 94 2.11 -4.76 -14.42
C ARG A 94 0.80 -3.99 -14.49
N THR A 95 0.61 -3.02 -13.64
CA THR A 95 -0.63 -2.24 -13.52
C THR A 95 -0.41 -0.74 -13.79
N ASP A 96 0.62 -0.40 -14.55
CA ASP A 96 0.93 0.96 -14.99
C ASP A 96 0.05 1.44 -16.18
N GLY A 97 -0.89 0.60 -16.63
CA GLY A 97 -1.77 0.91 -17.75
C GLY A 97 -1.05 1.16 -19.08
N GLY A 98 0.24 0.79 -19.20
CA GLY A 98 1.09 1.06 -20.36
C GLY A 98 1.64 2.48 -20.43
N THR A 99 1.50 3.26 -19.35
CA THR A 99 1.95 4.66 -19.30
C THR A 99 3.38 4.83 -18.79
N GLY A 100 3.93 3.80 -18.14
CA GLY A 100 5.21 3.88 -17.43
C GLY A 100 5.16 4.74 -16.17
N MET A 101 3.97 5.02 -15.64
CA MET A 101 3.73 5.88 -14.49
C MET A 101 2.82 5.20 -13.47
N MET A 102 2.93 5.62 -12.21
CA MET A 102 1.99 5.22 -11.16
C MET A 102 0.83 6.20 -11.09
N HIS A 103 -0.37 5.65 -10.97
CA HIS A 103 -1.64 6.36 -10.92
C HIS A 103 -2.11 6.60 -9.48
N GLU A 104 -3.19 7.36 -9.28
CA GLU A 104 -3.85 7.50 -7.99
C GLU A 104 -4.54 6.19 -7.58
N GLY A 105 -5.37 5.64 -8.46
CA GLY A 105 -6.06 4.37 -8.26
C GLY A 105 -6.13 3.57 -9.55
N VAL A 106 -5.96 2.25 -9.47
CA VAL A 106 -5.98 1.33 -10.61
C VAL A 106 -6.99 0.22 -10.36
N HIS A 107 -7.81 -0.08 -11.35
CA HIS A 107 -8.82 -1.13 -11.26
C HIS A 107 -8.15 -2.52 -11.16
N ILE A 108 -8.65 -3.35 -10.24
CA ILE A 108 -8.03 -4.64 -9.89
C ILE A 108 -8.00 -5.66 -11.03
N ASP A 109 -8.96 -5.59 -11.98
CA ASP A 109 -9.09 -6.53 -13.09
C ASP A 109 -8.81 -5.91 -14.47
N GLU A 110 -8.73 -4.57 -14.55
CA GLU A 110 -8.54 -3.83 -15.80
C GLU A 110 -7.51 -2.71 -15.60
N PRO A 111 -6.21 -2.99 -15.73
CA PRO A 111 -5.15 -2.01 -15.45
C PRO A 111 -5.18 -0.75 -16.30
N THR A 112 -5.87 -0.76 -17.44
CA THR A 112 -6.09 0.43 -18.28
C THR A 112 -7.16 1.36 -17.73
N MET A 113 -7.94 0.91 -16.73
CA MET A 113 -8.88 1.73 -15.99
C MET A 113 -8.21 2.29 -14.73
N PHE A 114 -7.80 3.53 -14.78
CA PHE A 114 -7.12 4.21 -13.68
C PHE A 114 -7.62 5.64 -13.50
N THR A 115 -7.40 6.19 -12.31
CA THR A 115 -7.61 7.60 -12.00
C THR A 115 -6.28 8.32 -12.00
N ARG A 116 -6.24 9.55 -12.53
CA ARG A 116 -5.05 10.39 -12.67
C ARG A 116 -3.88 9.65 -13.34
N GLU A 117 -3.69 9.89 -14.62
CA GLU A 117 -2.63 9.29 -15.44
C GLU A 117 -1.24 9.42 -14.82
N TRP A 118 -0.99 10.55 -14.16
CA TRP A 118 0.26 10.80 -13.43
C TRP A 118 -0.04 11.28 -12.02
N PHE A 119 0.48 10.55 -11.01
CA PHE A 119 0.29 10.88 -9.60
C PHE A 119 1.63 10.83 -8.85
N SER A 120 2.19 12.02 -8.53
CA SER A 120 3.55 12.16 -8.02
C SER A 120 3.80 11.38 -6.73
N TRP A 121 2.83 11.32 -5.81
CA TRP A 121 2.97 10.59 -4.56
C TRP A 121 3.16 9.09 -4.80
N SER A 122 2.36 8.52 -5.68
CA SER A 122 2.49 7.09 -6.03
C SER A 122 3.82 6.81 -6.75
N ASN A 123 4.24 7.68 -7.67
CA ASN A 123 5.53 7.55 -8.34
C ASN A 123 6.70 7.61 -7.34
N SER A 124 6.67 8.54 -6.38
CA SER A 124 7.70 8.66 -5.35
C SER A 124 7.80 7.41 -4.48
N MET A 125 6.66 6.89 -4.01
CA MET A 125 6.62 5.71 -3.14
C MET A 125 7.01 4.43 -3.89
N PHE A 126 6.66 4.32 -5.18
CA PHE A 126 7.15 3.24 -6.05
C PHE A 126 8.67 3.28 -6.18
N CYS A 127 9.24 4.45 -6.45
CA CYS A 127 10.70 4.62 -6.53
C CYS A 127 11.38 4.24 -5.21
N GLU A 128 10.82 4.62 -4.08
CA GLU A 128 11.36 4.27 -2.76
C GLU A 128 11.34 2.77 -2.52
N LEU A 129 10.25 2.06 -2.86
CA LEU A 129 10.18 0.61 -2.77
C LEU A 129 11.23 -0.07 -3.68
N ALA A 130 11.41 0.44 -4.89
CA ALA A 130 12.40 -0.10 -5.83
C ALA A 130 13.84 0.11 -5.31
N LEU A 131 14.14 1.28 -4.73
CA LEU A 131 15.43 1.58 -4.12
C LEU A 131 15.68 0.72 -2.86
N ASP A 132 14.68 0.53 -2.02
CA ASP A 132 14.78 -0.36 -0.86
C ASP A 132 15.12 -1.80 -1.28
N LEU A 133 14.45 -2.32 -2.30
CA LEU A 133 14.74 -3.64 -2.87
C LEU A 133 16.15 -3.74 -3.48
N ALA A 134 16.65 -2.65 -4.06
CA ALA A 134 18.02 -2.55 -4.57
C ALA A 134 19.07 -2.39 -3.47
N GLY A 135 18.67 -2.24 -2.21
CA GLY A 135 19.58 -2.02 -1.08
C GLY A 135 20.11 -0.59 -1.01
N VAL A 136 19.48 0.35 -1.70
CA VAL A 136 19.83 1.77 -1.68
C VAL A 136 18.90 2.51 -0.71
N GLY A 137 19.44 3.37 0.14
CA GLY A 137 18.64 4.24 1.02
C GLY A 137 18.23 3.66 2.36
N ARG A 138 18.70 2.47 2.74
CA ARG A 138 18.33 1.81 4.02
C ARG A 138 18.76 2.57 5.28
N ASP A 139 19.69 3.52 5.17
CA ASP A 139 20.21 4.27 6.32
C ASP A 139 19.30 5.42 6.77
N LEU A 140 18.20 5.68 6.05
CA LEU A 140 17.35 6.84 6.31
C LEU A 140 16.23 6.57 7.34
N HIS A 141 15.93 5.31 7.67
CA HIS A 141 14.72 4.97 8.44
C HIS A 141 14.95 4.02 9.61
N VAL A 142 16.18 3.85 10.09
CA VAL A 142 16.42 3.15 11.36
C VAL A 142 16.45 4.19 12.47
N PRO A 143 15.42 4.30 13.32
CA PRO A 143 15.54 5.08 14.53
C PRO A 143 16.67 4.48 15.37
N PRO A 144 17.53 5.32 16.01
CA PRO A 144 18.55 4.80 16.89
C PRO A 144 17.89 3.93 17.96
N ALA A 145 18.44 2.74 18.15
CA ALA A 145 18.03 1.87 19.25
C ALA A 145 18.19 2.65 20.55
N GLY A 146 17.06 2.96 21.20
CA GLY A 146 17.02 3.57 22.52
C GLY A 146 17.31 2.54 23.61
#